data_c1f055652703f72a73288e1b6d2c44de
#
_entry.id   c1f055652703f72a73288e1b6d2c44de
#
_cell.length_a   1.000
_cell.length_b   1.000
_cell.length_c   1.000
_cell.angle_alpha   90.00
_cell.angle_beta   90.00
_cell.angle_gamma   90.00
#
_symmetry.space_group_name_H-M   'P 1'
#
loop_
_entity.id
_entity.type
_entity.pdbx_description
1 polymer ?
#
loop_
_entity_poly.entity_id
_entity_poly.type
_entity_poly.pdbx_seq_one_letter_code
_entity_poly.pdbx_strand_id
1 'polypeptide(L)'
;MRTAPRLGSGLVGWRRLAVVAALANIVVLLGYGLTRGDREALAFAAIMLVGLGLLRVGSGLLGLVVLAALFVNIEFWMFPAAQGNAIYRVGLIDLLVPGSLVAFSLAGFIGAVGGVVHHHDQAAGRGAAGPTGVLAVVFVMASLGLVWATTKAAPEVAPQGAQEVQAINIAYDPKTLQAPGGKVTVALRNRDLFWHTFTIDRLGVEIRTPVGRLRTATFEARPGTYSFYCRIPGHAALGMRGTLTVR
;
A
#
# COMPACT_ATOMS: atom_id res chain seq x y z
N MET A 1 8.18 -55.31 -6.90
CA MET A 1 7.40 -54.15 -7.40
C MET A 1 7.80 -52.93 -6.60
N ARG A 2 8.65 -52.05 -7.15
CA ARG A 2 8.98 -50.76 -6.54
C ARG A 2 7.91 -49.75 -7.00
N THR A 3 7.08 -49.32 -6.07
CA THR A 3 6.11 -48.25 -6.30
C THR A 3 6.88 -46.99 -6.68
N ALA A 4 6.63 -46.45 -7.87
CA ALA A 4 7.19 -45.17 -8.31
C ALA A 4 6.88 -44.11 -7.29
N PRO A 5 7.83 -43.22 -6.91
CA PRO A 5 7.54 -42.12 -6.00
C PRO A 5 6.54 -41.18 -6.63
N ARG A 6 5.44 -40.91 -5.94
CA ARG A 6 4.44 -39.90 -6.36
C ARG A 6 5.13 -38.56 -6.43
N LEU A 7 5.34 -38.09 -7.66
CA LEU A 7 5.81 -36.75 -7.95
C LEU A 7 4.89 -35.70 -7.31
N GLY A 8 5.41 -34.82 -6.51
CA GLY A 8 4.88 -33.48 -6.43
C GLY A 8 4.34 -32.91 -5.11
N SER A 9 4.71 -33.38 -3.91
CA SER A 9 4.07 -32.85 -2.70
C SER A 9 4.83 -31.76 -1.92
N GLY A 10 6.12 -31.58 -2.12
CA GLY A 10 6.93 -30.63 -1.34
C GLY A 10 7.03 -29.24 -1.97
N LEU A 11 7.24 -29.20 -3.29
CA LEU A 11 7.16 -27.93 -4.08
C LEU A 11 5.77 -27.30 -3.95
N VAL A 12 4.76 -28.12 -3.75
CA VAL A 12 3.37 -27.73 -3.56
C VAL A 12 3.19 -26.81 -2.34
N GLY A 13 3.95 -26.98 -1.26
CA GLY A 13 3.80 -26.16 -0.03
C GLY A 13 4.29 -24.74 -0.20
N TRP A 14 5.54 -24.54 -0.58
CA TRP A 14 6.13 -23.21 -0.76
C TRP A 14 5.48 -22.44 -1.90
N ARG A 15 5.25 -23.09 -3.02
CA ARG A 15 4.59 -22.50 -4.18
C ARG A 15 3.13 -22.11 -3.86
N ARG A 16 2.40 -22.93 -3.11
CA ARG A 16 1.05 -22.60 -2.64
C ARG A 16 1.05 -21.38 -1.72
N LEU A 17 2.00 -21.31 -0.79
CA LEU A 17 2.14 -20.15 0.09
C LEU A 17 2.35 -18.85 -0.72
N ALA A 18 3.29 -18.87 -1.69
CA ALA A 18 3.51 -17.72 -2.57
C ALA A 18 2.27 -17.34 -3.39
N VAL A 19 1.55 -18.33 -3.95
CA VAL A 19 0.32 -18.10 -4.72
C VAL A 19 -0.78 -17.52 -3.85
N VAL A 20 -1.04 -18.10 -2.69
CA VAL A 20 -2.09 -17.62 -1.77
C VAL A 20 -1.80 -16.20 -1.31
N ALA A 21 -0.55 -15.91 -0.93
CA ALA A 21 -0.12 -14.58 -0.53
C ALA A 21 -0.25 -13.56 -1.69
N ALA A 22 0.12 -13.95 -2.91
CA ALA A 22 -0.05 -13.10 -4.09
C ALA A 22 -1.52 -12.78 -4.37
N LEU A 23 -2.40 -13.80 -4.32
CA LEU A 23 -3.83 -13.60 -4.48
C LEU A 23 -4.41 -12.69 -3.39
N ALA A 24 -3.96 -12.86 -2.13
CA ALA A 24 -4.36 -12.01 -1.03
C ALA A 24 -3.98 -10.53 -1.26
N ASN A 25 -2.72 -10.28 -1.64
CA ASN A 25 -2.28 -8.93 -2.00
C ASN A 25 -3.07 -8.35 -3.18
N ILE A 26 -3.29 -9.15 -4.26
CA ILE A 26 -4.07 -8.71 -5.43
C ILE A 26 -5.47 -8.26 -5.03
N VAL A 27 -6.15 -9.02 -4.19
CA VAL A 27 -7.51 -8.68 -3.73
C VAL A 27 -7.51 -7.35 -2.97
N VAL A 28 -6.56 -7.15 -2.05
CA VAL A 28 -6.44 -5.90 -1.29
C VAL A 28 -6.12 -4.73 -2.21
N LEU A 29 -5.15 -4.90 -3.10
CA LEU A 29 -4.71 -3.86 -4.05
C LEU A 29 -5.81 -3.49 -5.05
N LEU A 30 -6.52 -4.47 -5.63
CA LEU A 30 -7.66 -4.21 -6.51
C LEU A 30 -8.81 -3.53 -5.76
N GLY A 31 -9.17 -4.05 -4.59
CA GLY A 31 -10.23 -3.45 -3.76
C GLY A 31 -9.93 -2.00 -3.43
N TYR A 32 -8.71 -1.71 -3.00
CA TYR A 32 -8.27 -0.35 -2.69
C TYR A 32 -8.18 0.52 -3.95
N GLY A 33 -7.51 0.04 -4.99
CA GLY A 33 -7.32 0.78 -6.24
C GLY A 33 -8.63 1.18 -6.90
N LEU A 34 -9.61 0.26 -6.97
CA LEU A 34 -10.92 0.52 -7.57
C LEU A 34 -11.77 1.47 -6.71
N THR A 35 -11.71 1.37 -5.38
CA THR A 35 -12.54 2.19 -4.49
C THR A 35 -11.97 3.58 -4.26
N ARG A 36 -10.67 3.76 -4.36
CA ARG A 36 -9.96 5.03 -4.09
C ARG A 36 -9.43 5.72 -5.35
N GLY A 37 -9.41 5.03 -6.49
CA GLY A 37 -8.84 5.52 -7.74
C GLY A 37 -7.31 5.51 -7.74
N ASP A 38 -6.69 4.66 -6.91
CA ASP A 38 -5.23 4.51 -6.82
C ASP A 38 -4.71 3.64 -7.97
N ARG A 39 -4.12 4.31 -8.97
CA ARG A 39 -3.58 3.64 -10.17
C ARG A 39 -2.36 2.79 -9.88
N GLU A 40 -1.57 3.14 -8.87
CA GLU A 40 -0.38 2.37 -8.49
C GLU A 40 -0.78 1.04 -7.88
N ALA A 41 -1.78 1.03 -6.99
CA ALA A 41 -2.33 -0.21 -6.46
C ALA A 41 -2.84 -1.14 -7.58
N LEU A 42 -3.53 -0.58 -8.58
CA LEU A 42 -4.01 -1.35 -9.73
C LEU A 42 -2.85 -1.90 -10.58
N ALA A 43 -1.80 -1.10 -10.81
CA ALA A 43 -0.61 -1.54 -11.54
C ALA A 43 0.13 -2.67 -10.81
N PHE A 44 0.31 -2.56 -9.49
CA PHE A 44 0.91 -3.64 -8.68
C PHE A 44 0.09 -4.92 -8.75
N ALA A 45 -1.23 -4.84 -8.65
CA ALA A 45 -2.11 -6.00 -8.79
C ALA A 45 -1.94 -6.66 -10.17
N ALA A 46 -1.89 -5.88 -11.25
CA ALA A 46 -1.70 -6.38 -12.60
C ALA A 46 -0.34 -7.08 -12.77
N ILE A 47 0.74 -6.49 -12.26
CA ILE A 47 2.08 -7.10 -12.33
C ILE A 47 2.13 -8.40 -11.51
N MET A 48 1.48 -8.47 -10.36
CA MET A 48 1.38 -9.71 -9.57
C MET A 48 0.62 -10.80 -10.33
N LEU A 49 -0.43 -10.47 -11.09
CA LEU A 49 -1.13 -11.42 -11.98
C LEU A 49 -0.20 -11.98 -13.06
N VAL A 50 0.66 -11.14 -13.63
CA VAL A 50 1.71 -11.60 -14.58
C VAL A 50 2.65 -12.57 -13.88
N GLY A 51 3.14 -12.25 -12.65
CA GLY A 51 3.97 -13.16 -11.86
C GLY A 51 3.33 -14.52 -11.61
N LEU A 52 2.03 -14.53 -11.27
CA LEU A 52 1.25 -15.76 -11.14
C LEU A 52 1.14 -16.55 -12.47
N GLY A 53 0.96 -15.84 -13.59
CA GLY A 53 0.93 -16.45 -14.93
C GLY A 53 2.25 -17.14 -15.26
N LEU A 54 3.39 -16.51 -14.94
CA LEU A 54 4.73 -17.04 -15.15
C LEU A 54 5.02 -18.33 -14.36
N LEU A 55 4.29 -18.58 -13.27
CA LEU A 55 4.39 -19.87 -12.55
C LEU A 55 3.99 -21.08 -13.41
N ARG A 56 3.22 -20.86 -14.48
CA ARG A 56 2.79 -21.92 -15.40
C ARG A 56 3.73 -22.13 -16.59
N VAL A 57 4.77 -21.29 -16.74
CA VAL A 57 5.73 -21.35 -17.83
C VAL A 57 6.96 -22.14 -17.38
N GLY A 58 7.33 -23.17 -18.12
CA GLY A 58 8.47 -24.02 -17.84
C GLY A 58 8.42 -24.62 -16.41
N SER A 59 9.51 -24.44 -15.66
CA SER A 59 9.60 -24.91 -14.26
C SER A 59 8.81 -24.06 -13.27
N GLY A 60 8.34 -22.90 -13.68
CA GLY A 60 7.72 -21.88 -12.83
C GLY A 60 8.71 -21.09 -11.96
N LEU A 61 10.02 -21.32 -12.12
CA LEU A 61 11.05 -20.64 -11.33
C LEU A 61 11.04 -19.13 -11.58
N LEU A 62 10.89 -18.71 -12.85
CA LEU A 62 10.78 -17.30 -13.21
C LEU A 62 9.63 -16.61 -12.48
N GLY A 63 8.46 -17.26 -12.41
CA GLY A 63 7.31 -16.74 -11.69
C GLY A 63 7.59 -16.57 -10.18
N LEU A 64 8.29 -17.50 -9.55
CA LEU A 64 8.69 -17.39 -8.13
C LEU A 64 9.65 -16.23 -7.91
N VAL A 65 10.65 -16.04 -8.78
CA VAL A 65 11.61 -14.92 -8.70
C VAL A 65 10.90 -13.58 -8.87
N VAL A 66 10.01 -13.47 -9.87
CA VAL A 66 9.22 -12.25 -10.08
C VAL A 66 8.33 -11.95 -8.87
N LEU A 67 7.63 -12.94 -8.33
CA LEU A 67 6.80 -12.75 -7.14
C LEU A 67 7.65 -12.36 -5.92
N ALA A 68 8.82 -12.97 -5.71
CA ALA A 68 9.71 -12.59 -4.62
C ALA A 68 10.13 -11.11 -4.71
N ALA A 69 10.50 -10.63 -5.90
CA ALA A 69 10.85 -9.23 -6.13
C ALA A 69 9.68 -8.28 -5.87
N LEU A 70 8.46 -8.68 -6.27
CA LEU A 70 7.25 -7.89 -6.03
C LEU A 70 6.90 -7.82 -4.54
N PHE A 71 7.03 -8.91 -3.80
CA PHE A 71 6.82 -8.91 -2.36
C PHE A 71 7.80 -8.00 -1.64
N VAL A 72 9.10 -8.04 -2.00
CA VAL A 72 10.11 -7.11 -1.46
C VAL A 72 9.74 -5.66 -1.77
N ASN A 73 9.24 -5.40 -2.98
CA ASN A 73 8.84 -4.05 -3.36
C ASN A 73 7.63 -3.56 -2.54
N ILE A 74 6.61 -4.40 -2.32
CA ILE A 74 5.48 -4.05 -1.45
C ILE A 74 5.96 -3.81 -0.01
N GLU A 75 6.87 -4.63 0.53
CA GLU A 75 7.46 -4.40 1.85
C GLU A 75 8.14 -3.04 1.94
N PHE A 76 8.95 -2.69 0.94
CA PHE A 76 9.66 -1.42 0.90
C PHE A 76 8.74 -0.20 1.04
N TRP A 77 7.57 -0.24 0.40
CA TRP A 77 6.60 0.86 0.45
C TRP A 77 5.63 0.76 1.62
N MET A 78 5.15 -0.44 1.94
CA MET A 78 4.07 -0.62 2.92
C MET A 78 4.56 -0.72 4.36
N PHE A 79 5.78 -1.23 4.60
CA PHE A 79 6.32 -1.32 5.95
C PHE A 79 6.48 0.07 6.60
N PRO A 80 7.09 1.09 5.95
CA PRO A 80 7.13 2.44 6.49
C PRO A 80 5.73 3.05 6.68
N ALA A 81 4.77 2.74 5.80
CA ALA A 81 3.40 3.20 5.93
C ALA A 81 2.71 2.59 7.17
N ALA A 82 2.82 1.29 7.36
CA ALA A 82 2.30 0.59 8.54
C ALA A 82 2.95 1.10 9.83
N GLN A 83 4.27 1.27 9.84
CA GLN A 83 5.03 1.82 10.96
C GLN A 83 4.59 3.26 11.28
N GLY A 84 4.47 4.11 10.27
CA GLY A 84 4.02 5.50 10.45
C GLY A 84 2.60 5.55 11.04
N ASN A 85 1.69 4.74 10.52
CA ASN A 85 0.33 4.65 11.03
C ASN A 85 0.26 4.16 12.49
N ALA A 86 1.14 3.23 12.89
CA ALA A 86 1.25 2.76 14.25
C ALA A 86 1.81 3.85 15.20
N ILE A 87 2.90 4.54 14.79
CA ILE A 87 3.56 5.57 15.58
C ILE A 87 2.61 6.77 15.81
N TYR A 88 1.90 7.20 14.77
CA TYR A 88 0.99 8.35 14.87
C TYR A 88 -0.40 8.00 15.40
N ARG A 89 -0.59 6.76 15.90
CA ARG A 89 -1.85 6.27 16.48
C ARG A 89 -3.07 6.60 15.63
N VAL A 90 -2.94 6.44 14.34
CA VAL A 90 -4.07 6.48 13.41
C VAL A 90 -5.00 5.32 13.73
N GLY A 91 -6.26 5.39 13.33
CA GLY A 91 -7.25 4.37 13.67
C GLY A 91 -6.79 2.95 13.30
N LEU A 92 -7.30 1.94 13.99
CA LEU A 92 -7.02 0.51 13.71
C LEU A 92 -7.23 0.17 12.23
N ILE A 93 -8.26 0.73 11.63
CA ILE A 93 -8.60 0.57 10.22
C ILE A 93 -7.45 1.02 9.30
N ASP A 94 -6.84 2.17 9.61
CA ASP A 94 -5.76 2.73 8.80
C ASP A 94 -4.46 1.91 8.92
N LEU A 95 -4.32 1.15 10.02
CA LEU A 95 -3.20 0.24 10.23
C LEU A 95 -3.41 -1.10 9.50
N LEU A 96 -4.65 -1.59 9.42
CA LEU A 96 -4.92 -2.95 8.94
C LEU A 96 -4.66 -3.12 7.44
N VAL A 97 -4.94 -2.11 6.59
CA VAL A 97 -4.68 -2.23 5.14
C VAL A 97 -3.18 -2.35 4.85
N PRO A 98 -2.30 -1.39 5.23
CA PRO A 98 -0.88 -1.56 4.98
C PRO A 98 -0.28 -2.72 5.79
N GLY A 99 -0.77 -2.98 7.01
CA GLY A 99 -0.32 -4.10 7.83
C GLY A 99 -0.65 -5.47 7.23
N SER A 100 -1.81 -5.64 6.58
CA SER A 100 -2.14 -6.87 5.87
C SER A 100 -1.28 -7.07 4.63
N LEU A 101 -1.00 -6.01 3.87
CA LEU A 101 -0.10 -6.09 2.72
C LEU A 101 1.32 -6.50 3.15
N VAL A 102 1.84 -5.94 4.25
CA VAL A 102 3.12 -6.34 4.86
C VAL A 102 3.09 -7.82 5.26
N ALA A 103 2.09 -8.25 6.02
CA ALA A 103 2.01 -9.63 6.48
C ALA A 103 1.92 -10.65 5.33
N PHE A 104 1.11 -10.36 4.31
CA PHE A 104 1.00 -11.22 3.13
C PHE A 104 2.28 -11.20 2.30
N SER A 105 2.90 -10.05 2.11
CA SER A 105 4.13 -9.95 1.33
C SER A 105 5.28 -10.68 2.01
N LEU A 106 5.41 -10.62 3.33
CA LEU A 106 6.39 -11.39 4.07
C LEU A 106 6.17 -12.90 3.91
N ALA A 107 4.93 -13.36 4.10
CA ALA A 107 4.58 -14.77 3.91
C ALA A 107 4.82 -15.22 2.46
N GLY A 108 4.46 -14.38 1.49
CA GLY A 108 4.65 -14.63 0.06
C GLY A 108 6.12 -14.69 -0.34
N PHE A 109 6.94 -13.79 0.20
CA PHE A 109 8.38 -13.80 0.01
C PHE A 109 9.03 -15.08 0.54
N ILE A 110 8.68 -15.49 1.78
CA ILE A 110 9.15 -16.76 2.35
C ILE A 110 8.73 -17.93 1.46
N GLY A 111 7.49 -17.94 0.97
CA GLY A 111 6.99 -18.97 0.06
C GLY A 111 7.73 -19.00 -1.28
N ALA A 112 7.98 -17.83 -1.87
CA ALA A 112 8.68 -17.72 -3.16
C ALA A 112 10.15 -18.13 -3.04
N VAL A 113 10.87 -17.64 -2.03
CA VAL A 113 12.27 -18.01 -1.75
C VAL A 113 12.37 -19.50 -1.42
N GLY A 114 11.50 -20.02 -0.55
CA GLY A 114 11.43 -21.45 -0.24
C GLY A 114 11.20 -22.30 -1.50
N GLY A 115 10.33 -21.87 -2.41
CA GLY A 115 10.09 -22.54 -3.69
C GLY A 115 11.28 -22.49 -4.64
N VAL A 116 12.09 -21.42 -4.61
CA VAL A 116 13.34 -21.32 -5.38
C VAL A 116 14.43 -22.21 -4.81
N VAL A 117 14.69 -22.11 -3.50
CA VAL A 117 15.77 -22.83 -2.81
C VAL A 117 15.54 -24.34 -2.87
N HIS A 118 14.30 -24.77 -2.63
CA HIS A 118 13.94 -26.18 -2.61
C HIS A 118 13.37 -26.68 -3.95
N HIS A 119 13.73 -26.02 -5.06
CA HIS A 119 13.22 -26.36 -6.40
C HIS A 119 13.48 -27.84 -6.77
N HIS A 120 14.62 -28.38 -6.33
CA HIS A 120 15.00 -29.78 -6.57
C HIS A 120 14.61 -30.75 -5.44
N ASP A 121 14.18 -30.25 -4.29
CA ASP A 121 13.83 -31.05 -3.13
C ASP A 121 12.32 -31.13 -2.91
N GLN A 122 11.74 -32.26 -3.30
CA GLN A 122 10.28 -32.48 -3.27
C GLN A 122 9.71 -32.72 -1.86
N ALA A 123 10.55 -32.92 -0.85
CA ALA A 123 10.12 -33.28 0.51
C ALA A 123 9.95 -32.10 1.48
N ALA A 124 10.65 -30.99 1.23
CA ALA A 124 10.85 -29.92 2.21
C ALA A 124 9.67 -28.98 2.45
N GLY A 125 8.51 -29.17 1.85
CA GLY A 125 7.42 -28.18 1.96
C GLY A 125 6.08 -28.65 2.51
N ARG A 126 5.99 -29.86 3.04
CA ARG A 126 4.69 -30.47 3.39
C ARG A 126 3.97 -29.86 4.61
N GLY A 127 4.71 -29.21 5.51
CA GLY A 127 4.15 -28.75 6.79
C GLY A 127 3.60 -27.33 6.82
N ALA A 128 4.05 -26.45 5.93
CA ALA A 128 3.79 -25.02 6.06
C ALA A 128 2.49 -24.51 5.40
N ALA A 129 1.89 -25.28 4.48
CA ALA A 129 0.83 -24.76 3.62
C ALA A 129 -0.60 -24.93 4.17
N GLY A 130 -0.87 -25.78 5.12
CA GLY A 130 -2.22 -26.01 5.65
C GLY A 130 -2.72 -24.87 6.54
N PRO A 131 -2.05 -24.58 7.66
CA PRO A 131 -2.46 -23.49 8.57
C PRO A 131 -2.33 -22.10 7.94
N THR A 132 -1.29 -21.88 7.11
CA THR A 132 -1.06 -20.61 6.42
C THR A 132 -2.10 -20.31 5.35
N GLY A 133 -2.67 -21.34 4.68
CA GLY A 133 -3.77 -21.16 3.73
C GLY A 133 -5.05 -20.68 4.41
N VAL A 134 -5.39 -21.23 5.56
CA VAL A 134 -6.56 -20.80 6.35
C VAL A 134 -6.36 -19.38 6.87
N LEU A 135 -5.19 -19.07 7.44
CA LEU A 135 -4.87 -17.71 7.90
C LEU A 135 -4.93 -16.69 6.76
N ALA A 136 -4.41 -17.03 5.58
CA ALA A 136 -4.47 -16.12 4.43
C ALA A 136 -5.92 -15.85 3.99
N VAL A 137 -6.79 -16.87 3.96
CA VAL A 137 -8.22 -16.67 3.66
C VAL A 137 -8.88 -15.80 4.71
N VAL A 138 -8.63 -16.04 5.99
CA VAL A 138 -9.16 -15.22 7.10
C VAL A 138 -8.69 -13.76 6.95
N PHE A 139 -7.41 -13.55 6.65
CA PHE A 139 -6.85 -12.20 6.46
C PHE A 139 -7.41 -11.51 5.22
N VAL A 140 -7.59 -12.22 4.10
CA VAL A 140 -8.25 -11.67 2.90
C VAL A 140 -9.67 -11.24 3.21
N MET A 141 -10.44 -12.10 3.86
CA MET A 141 -11.83 -11.78 4.23
C MET A 141 -11.89 -10.61 5.21
N ALA A 142 -10.99 -10.56 6.19
CA ALA A 142 -10.87 -9.44 7.12
C ALA A 142 -10.50 -8.14 6.39
N SER A 143 -9.55 -8.21 5.44
CA SER A 143 -9.13 -7.04 4.64
C SER A 143 -10.23 -6.54 3.71
N LEU A 144 -10.99 -7.45 3.08
CA LEU A 144 -12.16 -7.09 2.28
C LEU A 144 -13.24 -6.44 3.13
N GLY A 145 -13.55 -7.01 4.30
CA GLY A 145 -14.48 -6.42 5.27
C GLY A 145 -14.04 -5.02 5.69
N LEU A 146 -12.73 -4.83 5.86
CA LEU A 146 -12.13 -3.56 6.22
C LEU A 146 -12.22 -2.52 5.09
N VAL A 147 -11.83 -2.89 3.86
CA VAL A 147 -12.00 -2.03 2.68
C VAL A 147 -13.46 -1.64 2.53
N TRP A 148 -14.38 -2.60 2.66
CA TRP A 148 -15.82 -2.34 2.63
C TRP A 148 -16.24 -1.37 3.74
N ALA A 149 -15.80 -1.55 4.98
CA ALA A 149 -16.10 -0.67 6.10
C ALA A 149 -15.57 0.76 5.88
N THR A 150 -14.35 0.90 5.31
CA THR A 150 -13.78 2.23 4.99
C THR A 150 -14.53 2.94 3.86
N THR A 151 -15.11 2.20 2.90
CA THR A 151 -15.92 2.78 1.83
C THR A 151 -17.31 3.23 2.31
N LYS A 152 -17.82 2.63 3.38
CA LYS A 152 -19.11 2.99 4.00
C LYS A 152 -18.99 4.07 5.07
N ALA A 153 -17.76 4.37 5.56
CA ALA A 153 -17.57 5.49 6.47
C ALA A 153 -17.97 6.81 5.78
N ALA A 154 -18.71 7.65 6.50
CA ALA A 154 -19.07 8.96 5.99
C ALA A 154 -17.81 9.73 5.60
N PRO A 155 -17.77 10.38 4.42
CA PRO A 155 -16.60 11.12 3.99
C PRO A 155 -16.35 12.27 4.99
N GLU A 156 -15.10 12.35 5.47
CA GLU A 156 -14.66 13.50 6.26
C GLU A 156 -14.79 14.75 5.38
N VAL A 157 -15.54 15.76 5.82
CA VAL A 157 -15.80 16.98 5.08
C VAL A 157 -14.77 18.05 5.47
N ALA A 158 -14.21 18.72 4.48
CA ALA A 158 -13.33 19.86 4.73
C ALA A 158 -14.12 21.02 5.38
N PRO A 159 -13.52 21.74 6.34
CA PRO A 159 -14.15 22.94 6.91
C PRO A 159 -14.49 23.96 5.83
N GLN A 160 -15.57 24.67 6.01
CA GLN A 160 -15.98 25.75 5.09
C GLN A 160 -14.86 26.79 4.93
N GLY A 161 -14.53 27.14 3.70
CA GLY A 161 -13.45 28.07 3.38
C GLY A 161 -12.03 27.48 3.42
N ALA A 162 -11.87 26.19 3.75
CA ALA A 162 -10.57 25.55 3.67
C ALA A 162 -10.14 25.33 2.21
N GLN A 163 -8.83 25.47 1.97
CA GLN A 163 -8.20 25.08 0.70
C GLN A 163 -8.03 23.55 0.71
N GLU A 164 -8.88 22.84 0.00
CA GLU A 164 -8.78 21.38 -0.07
C GLU A 164 -7.73 20.97 -1.11
N VAL A 165 -6.85 20.03 -0.70
CA VAL A 165 -5.81 19.41 -1.54
C VAL A 165 -5.96 17.90 -1.40
N GLN A 166 -5.96 17.19 -2.50
CA GLN A 166 -5.89 15.75 -2.51
C GLN A 166 -4.45 15.28 -2.73
N ALA A 167 -4.03 14.29 -1.96
CA ALA A 167 -2.82 13.52 -2.21
C ALA A 167 -3.23 12.23 -2.92
N ILE A 168 -2.84 12.10 -4.19
CA ILE A 168 -3.19 10.97 -5.04
C ILE A 168 -2.08 10.70 -6.07
N ASN A 169 -1.69 9.42 -6.23
CA ASN A 169 -0.63 8.97 -7.13
C ASN A 169 0.70 9.75 -6.92
N ILE A 170 1.10 9.90 -5.64
CA ILE A 170 2.30 10.64 -5.21
C ILE A 170 2.31 12.09 -5.76
N ALA A 171 1.18 12.71 -5.87
CA ALA A 171 1.01 14.08 -6.31
C ALA A 171 -0.03 14.83 -5.49
N TYR A 172 -0.01 16.15 -5.57
CA TYR A 172 -1.11 16.98 -5.08
C TYR A 172 -2.04 17.39 -6.21
N ASP A 173 -3.32 17.45 -5.89
CA ASP A 173 -4.35 18.00 -6.76
C ASP A 173 -5.32 18.86 -5.93
N PRO A 174 -5.41 20.19 -6.21
CA PRO A 174 -4.58 20.95 -7.14
C PRO A 174 -3.15 21.21 -6.64
N LYS A 175 -2.21 21.48 -7.55
CA LYS A 175 -0.82 21.88 -7.23
C LYS A 175 -0.69 23.37 -6.89
N THR A 176 -1.71 24.16 -7.18
CA THR A 176 -1.73 25.59 -6.91
C THR A 176 -2.95 25.94 -6.07
N LEU A 177 -2.68 26.64 -4.96
CA LEU A 177 -3.71 27.12 -4.04
C LEU A 177 -3.70 28.65 -4.00
N GLN A 178 -4.85 29.23 -3.73
CA GLN A 178 -4.99 30.68 -3.50
C GLN A 178 -5.81 30.91 -2.24
N ALA A 179 -5.34 31.79 -1.37
CA ALA A 179 -6.02 32.14 -0.14
C ALA A 179 -5.93 33.65 0.13
N PRO A 180 -6.88 34.24 0.84
CA PRO A 180 -6.75 35.58 1.37
C PRO A 180 -5.66 35.64 2.43
N GLY A 181 -5.06 36.83 2.64
CA GLY A 181 -4.11 37.08 3.73
C GLY A 181 -4.73 36.92 5.10
N GLY A 182 -3.91 36.57 6.10
CA GLY A 182 -4.31 36.28 7.45
C GLY A 182 -4.46 34.80 7.74
N LYS A 183 -5.60 34.40 8.24
CA LYS A 183 -5.87 33.03 8.68
C LYS A 183 -6.21 32.11 7.51
N VAL A 184 -5.29 31.21 7.16
CA VAL A 184 -5.46 30.24 6.08
C VAL A 184 -5.70 28.85 6.67
N THR A 185 -6.73 28.17 6.18
CA THR A 185 -6.99 26.75 6.53
C THR A 185 -6.75 25.87 5.30
N VAL A 186 -5.91 24.87 5.45
CA VAL A 186 -5.66 23.84 4.43
C VAL A 186 -6.20 22.51 4.92
N ALA A 187 -6.88 21.78 4.04
CA ALA A 187 -7.39 20.44 4.27
C ALA A 187 -6.71 19.46 3.29
N LEU A 188 -5.87 18.57 3.80
CA LEU A 188 -5.22 17.53 3.02
C LEU A 188 -6.03 16.24 3.09
N ARG A 189 -6.53 15.77 1.94
CA ARG A 189 -7.20 14.47 1.78
C ARG A 189 -6.25 13.48 1.15
N ASN A 190 -5.97 12.40 1.86
CA ASN A 190 -5.12 11.33 1.35
C ASN A 190 -5.97 10.25 0.67
N ARG A 191 -5.65 9.92 -0.59
CA ARG A 191 -6.30 8.87 -1.39
C ARG A 191 -5.37 7.72 -1.74
N ASP A 192 -4.07 7.83 -1.42
CA ASP A 192 -3.07 6.79 -1.65
C ASP A 192 -3.01 5.75 -0.52
N LEU A 193 -2.33 4.63 -0.79
CA LEU A 193 -2.11 3.52 0.16
C LEU A 193 -1.12 3.82 1.28
N PHE A 194 -0.42 4.94 1.21
CA PHE A 194 0.54 5.37 2.22
C PHE A 194 0.24 6.79 2.69
N TRP A 195 0.80 7.17 3.84
CA TRP A 195 0.57 8.49 4.40
C TRP A 195 1.34 9.57 3.64
N HIS A 196 0.84 10.80 3.69
CA HIS A 196 1.46 11.96 3.07
C HIS A 196 1.58 13.11 4.07
N THR A 197 2.44 14.08 3.74
CA THR A 197 2.46 15.36 4.46
C THR A 197 2.14 16.50 3.51
N PHE A 198 1.61 17.60 4.05
CA PHE A 198 1.60 18.91 3.41
C PHE A 198 2.46 19.81 4.29
N THR A 199 3.59 20.27 3.77
CA THR A 199 4.60 20.96 4.56
C THR A 199 4.94 22.30 3.92
N ILE A 200 4.91 23.39 4.73
CA ILE A 200 5.40 24.73 4.37
C ILE A 200 6.45 25.13 5.41
N ASP A 201 7.73 24.94 5.12
CA ASP A 201 8.82 25.19 6.09
C ASP A 201 8.84 26.66 6.57
N ARG A 202 8.64 27.62 5.67
CA ARG A 202 8.64 29.04 6.00
C ARG A 202 7.56 29.46 7.00
N LEU A 203 6.52 28.66 7.17
CA LEU A 203 5.40 28.92 8.08
C LEU A 203 5.38 27.92 9.24
N GLY A 204 6.31 26.97 9.29
CA GLY A 204 6.34 25.91 10.32
C GLY A 204 5.12 24.98 10.26
N VAL A 205 4.48 24.86 9.09
CA VAL A 205 3.26 24.07 8.91
C VAL A 205 3.63 22.67 8.44
N GLU A 206 3.09 21.66 9.12
CA GLU A 206 3.14 20.27 8.67
C GLU A 206 1.82 19.56 9.00
N ILE A 207 1.12 19.11 7.97
CA ILE A 207 -0.08 18.27 8.08
C ILE A 207 0.34 16.84 7.72
N ARG A 208 0.19 15.89 8.64
CA ARG A 208 0.43 14.46 8.40
C ARG A 208 -0.90 13.76 8.22
N THR A 209 -1.12 13.20 7.04
CA THR A 209 -2.42 12.64 6.68
C THR A 209 -2.27 11.13 6.40
N PRO A 210 -2.85 10.30 7.29
CA PRO A 210 -2.89 8.86 7.10
C PRO A 210 -3.70 8.44 5.87
N VAL A 211 -3.57 7.18 5.50
CA VAL A 211 -4.29 6.53 4.40
C VAL A 211 -5.80 6.77 4.52
N GLY A 212 -6.41 7.27 3.46
CA GLY A 212 -7.86 7.46 3.36
C GLY A 212 -8.47 8.55 4.24
N ARG A 213 -7.65 9.38 4.93
CA ARG A 213 -8.11 10.41 5.86
C ARG A 213 -8.01 11.82 5.28
N LEU A 214 -8.79 12.73 5.91
CA LEU A 214 -8.66 14.16 5.78
C LEU A 214 -8.03 14.72 7.07
N ARG A 215 -7.06 15.61 6.92
CA ARG A 215 -6.48 16.37 8.05
C ARG A 215 -6.39 17.82 7.69
N THR A 216 -6.57 18.69 8.68
CA THR A 216 -6.59 20.13 8.50
C THR A 216 -5.54 20.81 9.38
N ALA A 217 -5.00 21.90 8.90
CA ALA A 217 -4.27 22.86 9.71
C ALA A 217 -4.70 24.28 9.37
N THR A 218 -4.75 25.12 10.39
CA THR A 218 -5.01 26.55 10.25
C THR A 218 -3.79 27.31 10.76
N PHE A 219 -3.33 28.27 9.96
CA PHE A 219 -2.11 29.03 10.24
C PHE A 219 -2.23 30.46 9.70
N GLU A 220 -1.43 31.37 10.25
CA GLU A 220 -1.34 32.74 9.76
C GLU A 220 -0.35 32.83 8.59
N ALA A 221 -0.76 33.48 7.50
CA ALA A 221 0.11 33.71 6.36
C ALA A 221 -0.06 35.15 5.84
N ARG A 222 1.07 35.87 5.70
CA ARG A 222 1.12 37.18 5.08
C ARG A 222 0.99 37.07 3.56
N PRO A 223 0.59 38.11 2.84
CA PRO A 223 0.63 38.11 1.38
C PRO A 223 1.99 37.68 0.84
N GLY A 224 1.98 36.75 -0.13
CA GLY A 224 3.18 36.17 -0.69
C GLY A 224 2.96 34.79 -1.30
N THR A 225 4.04 34.20 -1.81
CA THR A 225 4.04 32.88 -2.43
C THR A 225 4.85 31.91 -1.56
N TYR A 226 4.24 30.76 -1.27
CA TYR A 226 4.78 29.73 -0.39
C TYR A 226 4.81 28.38 -1.13
N SER A 227 5.98 27.76 -1.21
CA SER A 227 6.07 26.39 -1.71
C SER A 227 5.63 25.41 -0.65
N PHE A 228 4.83 24.42 -1.02
CA PHE A 228 4.52 23.28 -0.17
C PHE A 228 4.96 21.97 -0.83
N TYR A 229 5.26 20.95 -0.03
CA TYR A 229 5.74 19.67 -0.51
C TYR A 229 5.46 18.53 0.48
N CYS A 230 5.54 17.28 0.00
CA CYS A 230 5.54 16.11 0.86
C CYS A 230 6.96 15.83 1.38
N ARG A 231 7.10 15.74 2.71
CA ARG A 231 8.40 15.53 3.38
C ARG A 231 8.86 14.06 3.35
N ILE A 232 8.00 13.14 2.91
CA ILE A 232 8.40 11.74 2.75
C ILE A 232 9.55 11.66 1.74
N PRO A 233 10.65 10.94 2.05
CA PRO A 233 11.79 10.81 1.17
C PRO A 233 11.38 10.35 -0.24
N GLY A 234 11.87 11.03 -1.27
CA GLY A 234 11.58 10.74 -2.67
C GLY A 234 10.32 11.41 -3.23
N HIS A 235 9.26 11.65 -2.44
CA HIS A 235 7.99 12.16 -2.95
C HIS A 235 8.09 13.54 -3.60
N ALA A 236 8.80 14.47 -2.97
CA ALA A 236 9.03 15.78 -3.55
C ALA A 236 9.86 15.72 -4.86
N ALA A 237 10.79 14.77 -4.98
CA ALA A 237 11.57 14.55 -6.21
C ALA A 237 10.69 13.96 -7.33
N LEU A 238 9.69 13.14 -6.99
CA LEU A 238 8.69 12.62 -7.91
C LEU A 238 7.63 13.66 -8.31
N GLY A 239 7.71 14.88 -7.78
CA GLY A 239 6.83 15.98 -8.16
C GLY A 239 5.67 16.26 -7.19
N MET A 240 5.67 15.64 -6.00
CA MET A 240 4.69 15.93 -4.94
C MET A 240 5.03 17.24 -4.23
N ARG A 241 4.82 18.34 -4.95
CA ARG A 241 5.03 19.72 -4.53
C ARG A 241 4.02 20.65 -5.21
N GLY A 242 3.82 21.82 -4.61
CA GLY A 242 2.91 22.83 -5.12
C GLY A 242 3.20 24.22 -4.57
N THR A 243 2.30 25.16 -4.86
CA THR A 243 2.45 26.58 -4.49
C THR A 243 1.15 27.11 -3.90
N LEU A 244 1.24 27.78 -2.76
CA LEU A 244 0.17 28.56 -2.14
C LEU A 244 0.46 30.05 -2.36
N THR A 245 -0.44 30.73 -3.06
CA THR A 245 -0.41 32.19 -3.20
C THR A 245 -1.41 32.83 -2.24
N VAL A 246 -0.92 33.67 -1.35
CA VAL A 246 -1.71 34.43 -0.38
C VAL A 246 -1.78 35.89 -0.86
N ARG A 247 -2.96 36.45 -0.92
CA ARG A 247 -3.21 37.82 -1.43
C ARG A 247 -3.80 38.71 -0.35
#